data_ee20130f4c91a28f1655a743d44aab87
#
_entry.id   ee20130f4c91a28f1655a743d44aab87
#
_cell.length_a   1.000
_cell.length_b   1.000
_cell.length_c   1.000
_cell.angle_alpha   90.00
_cell.angle_beta   90.00
_cell.angle_gamma   90.00
#
_symmetry.space_group_name_H-M   'P 1'
#
loop_
_entity.id
_entity.type
_entity.pdbx_description
1 polymer ?
#
loop_
_entity_poly.entity_id
_entity_poly.type
_entity_poly.pdbx_seq_one_letter_code
_entity_poly.pdbx_strand_id
1 'polypeptide(L)'
;MGHFNPENIKPDVQPNFQDGTVDINWGLESKANDQVEFSAGWGQTGIIGKLSLKFTNFSFANLFRKNDNYRGILPQGDGQTLTISGQTNGRYYQSYSVSFFDPWFGGKRPNSFSVSAFYSIQTDVSSQYYNSAYMNNYYNMLSGYGYYGGYGNYYDNYESYYDPDKSIKMFGVSVGWGKRLRWPDDYFTLSAELSYQRFMLKDWSYLYIKLNNGQYMNTGNCNNLSLNLTLSRNSTDNPIFPRYGSEFSASLQITPPYSLFSKKDY
;
A
#
# COMPACT_ATOMS: atom_id res chain seq x y z
N MET A 1 9.75 -9.69 17.20
CA MET A 1 9.20 -10.32 18.42
C MET A 1 7.92 -9.62 18.91
N GLY A 2 7.05 -9.14 18.05
CA GLY A 2 5.84 -8.41 18.44
C GLY A 2 4.61 -9.24 18.81
N HIS A 3 4.67 -10.58 18.68
CA HIS A 3 3.50 -11.45 18.84
C HIS A 3 3.31 -12.01 20.26
N PHE A 4 4.33 -11.86 21.10
CA PHE A 4 4.30 -12.33 22.50
C PHE A 4 4.48 -11.17 23.45
N ASN A 5 3.86 -11.29 24.64
CA ASN A 5 4.01 -10.31 25.70
C ASN A 5 5.39 -10.45 26.33
N PRO A 6 6.31 -9.47 26.19
CA PRO A 6 7.68 -9.59 26.68
C PRO A 6 7.77 -9.68 28.21
N GLU A 7 6.75 -9.17 28.92
CA GLU A 7 6.73 -9.19 30.38
C GLU A 7 6.44 -10.59 30.96
N ASN A 8 5.80 -11.44 30.17
CA ASN A 8 5.38 -12.79 30.60
C ASN A 8 6.26 -13.90 30.02
N ILE A 9 7.33 -13.56 29.31
CA ILE A 9 8.31 -14.55 28.84
C ILE A 9 9.20 -14.94 30.02
N LYS A 10 8.89 -16.07 30.67
CA LYS A 10 9.69 -16.63 31.76
C LYS A 10 10.26 -17.97 31.33
N PRO A 11 11.60 -18.12 31.35
CA PRO A 11 12.21 -19.43 31.20
C PRO A 11 12.00 -20.24 32.48
N ASP A 12 11.43 -21.42 32.40
CA ASP A 12 11.42 -22.43 33.43
C ASP A 12 12.55 -23.41 33.15
N VAL A 13 13.57 -23.36 33.99
CA VAL A 13 14.80 -24.14 33.83
C VAL A 13 14.76 -25.36 34.73
N GLN A 14 14.70 -26.55 34.12
CA GLN A 14 14.64 -27.83 34.83
C GLN A 14 15.93 -28.61 34.57
N PRO A 15 16.87 -28.69 35.55
CA PRO A 15 18.07 -29.49 35.38
C PRO A 15 17.78 -30.96 35.48
N ASN A 16 18.21 -31.73 34.50
CA ASN A 16 18.19 -33.20 34.54
C ASN A 16 19.55 -33.73 34.98
N PHE A 17 19.63 -34.12 36.24
CA PHE A 17 20.86 -34.59 36.84
C PHE A 17 21.29 -36.00 36.36
N GLN A 18 20.40 -36.75 35.70
CA GLN A 18 20.73 -38.10 35.20
C GLN A 18 21.51 -38.05 33.90
N ASP A 19 21.15 -37.13 33.01
CA ASP A 19 21.74 -37.01 31.68
C ASP A 19 22.71 -35.80 31.55
N GLY A 20 22.86 -35.01 32.61
CA GLY A 20 23.69 -33.78 32.60
C GLY A 20 23.15 -32.69 31.65
N THR A 21 21.87 -32.74 31.29
CA THR A 21 21.19 -31.80 30.42
C THR A 21 20.31 -30.85 31.21
N VAL A 22 19.90 -29.76 30.57
CA VAL A 22 18.95 -28.78 31.13
C VAL A 22 17.78 -28.63 30.16
N ASP A 23 16.57 -28.89 30.63
CA ASP A 23 15.35 -28.62 29.88
C ASP A 23 14.91 -27.17 30.17
N ILE A 24 14.71 -26.38 29.14
CA ILE A 24 14.25 -25.01 29.26
C ILE A 24 12.85 -24.91 28.63
N ASN A 25 11.83 -24.75 29.48
CA ASN A 25 10.45 -24.52 29.05
C ASN A 25 10.18 -23.01 28.98
N TRP A 26 9.76 -22.54 27.82
CA TRP A 26 9.37 -21.14 27.64
C TRP A 26 7.87 -20.99 27.71
N GLY A 27 7.37 -20.33 28.75
CA GLY A 27 5.99 -19.87 28.82
C GLY A 27 5.80 -18.67 27.92
N LEU A 28 5.08 -18.85 26.81
CA LEU A 28 4.80 -17.79 25.85
C LEU A 28 3.32 -17.42 25.91
N GLU A 29 3.01 -16.18 26.20
CA GLU A 29 1.68 -15.63 26.13
C GLU A 29 1.52 -14.78 24.85
N SER A 30 0.55 -15.11 24.02
CA SER A 30 0.29 -14.35 22.81
C SER A 30 -0.30 -12.99 23.14
N LYS A 31 0.23 -11.94 22.51
CA LYS A 31 -0.28 -10.57 22.59
C LYS A 31 -1.18 -10.29 21.39
N ALA A 32 -2.37 -9.75 21.65
CA ALA A 32 -3.22 -9.22 20.59
C ALA A 32 -2.54 -7.99 19.97
N ASN A 33 -2.12 -8.09 18.71
CA ASN A 33 -1.45 -7.02 17.97
C ASN A 33 -2.29 -6.49 16.81
N ASP A 34 -3.55 -6.89 16.74
CA ASP A 34 -4.47 -6.41 15.73
C ASP A 34 -4.73 -4.91 15.97
N GLN A 35 -4.73 -4.15 14.88
CA GLN A 35 -4.84 -2.71 14.92
C GLN A 35 -6.06 -2.27 14.13
N VAL A 36 -6.83 -1.37 14.73
CA VAL A 36 -7.89 -0.62 14.08
C VAL A 36 -7.45 0.83 14.02
N GLU A 37 -7.26 1.35 12.82
CA GLU A 37 -6.92 2.75 12.59
C GLU A 37 -8.13 3.45 12.01
N PHE A 38 -8.58 4.48 12.68
CA PHE A 38 -9.57 5.41 12.17
C PHE A 38 -8.95 6.79 12.06
N SER A 39 -9.05 7.41 10.91
CA SER A 39 -8.63 8.79 10.70
C SER A 39 -9.72 9.56 9.97
N ALA A 40 -9.91 10.81 10.40
CA ALA A 40 -10.79 11.74 9.76
C ALA A 40 -10.08 13.07 9.56
N GLY A 41 -10.27 13.69 8.42
CA GLY A 41 -9.69 14.98 8.08
C GLY A 41 -10.71 15.85 7.36
N TRP A 42 -10.44 17.13 7.31
CA TRP A 42 -11.22 18.08 6.54
C TRP A 42 -10.36 18.64 5.41
N GLY A 43 -10.85 18.56 4.18
CA GLY A 43 -10.17 19.08 3.00
C GLY A 43 -11.10 20.01 2.21
N GLN A 44 -10.59 20.52 1.11
CA GLN A 44 -11.34 21.42 0.20
C GLN A 44 -12.62 20.77 -0.35
N THR A 45 -12.62 19.45 -0.50
CA THR A 45 -13.75 18.65 -1.01
C THR A 45 -14.60 18.05 0.10
N GLY A 46 -14.46 18.51 1.36
CA GLY A 46 -15.25 18.06 2.51
C GLY A 46 -14.48 17.13 3.45
N ILE A 47 -15.24 16.28 4.16
CA ILE A 47 -14.67 15.37 5.15
C ILE A 47 -14.06 14.14 4.45
N ILE A 48 -12.85 13.82 4.81
CA ILE A 48 -12.14 12.61 4.39
C ILE A 48 -12.14 11.65 5.58
N GLY A 49 -12.64 10.44 5.38
CA GLY A 49 -12.59 9.38 6.38
C GLY A 49 -11.77 8.19 5.87
N LYS A 50 -10.96 7.59 6.74
CA LYS A 50 -10.24 6.35 6.48
C LYS A 50 -10.44 5.39 7.64
N LEU A 51 -10.75 4.14 7.32
CA LEU A 51 -10.75 3.02 8.25
C LEU A 51 -9.78 1.97 7.74
N SER A 52 -8.89 1.50 8.61
CA SER A 52 -7.95 0.44 8.31
C SER A 52 -7.96 -0.60 9.43
N LEU A 53 -8.09 -1.86 9.05
CA LEU A 53 -8.03 -3.03 9.91
C LEU A 53 -6.76 -3.79 9.56
N LYS A 54 -5.87 -3.99 10.52
CA LYS A 54 -4.61 -4.70 10.34
C LYS A 54 -4.52 -5.87 11.32
N PHE A 55 -4.47 -7.08 10.79
CA PHE A 55 -4.33 -8.33 11.51
C PHE A 55 -2.89 -8.81 11.34
N THR A 56 -2.12 -8.85 12.44
CA THR A 56 -0.65 -9.04 12.37
C THR A 56 -0.18 -10.46 12.61
N ASN A 57 -1.04 -11.34 13.06
CA ASN A 57 -0.73 -12.76 13.26
C ASN A 57 -1.69 -13.65 12.49
N PHE A 58 -2.09 -13.22 11.31
CA PHE A 58 -3.02 -13.97 10.48
C PHE A 58 -2.41 -15.30 10.02
N SER A 59 -3.25 -16.30 9.83
CA SER A 59 -2.90 -17.60 9.26
C SER A 59 -3.83 -17.95 8.12
N PHE A 60 -3.31 -17.91 6.90
CA PHE A 60 -4.05 -18.33 5.72
C PHE A 60 -4.33 -19.85 5.73
N ALA A 61 -3.39 -20.64 6.24
CA ALA A 61 -3.54 -22.09 6.31
C ALA A 61 -4.68 -22.51 7.26
N ASN A 62 -4.84 -21.79 8.37
CA ASN A 62 -5.89 -22.06 9.34
C ASN A 62 -7.28 -21.57 8.92
N LEU A 63 -7.36 -20.73 7.89
CA LEU A 63 -8.64 -20.28 7.31
C LEU A 63 -9.46 -21.46 6.77
N PHE A 64 -8.79 -22.50 6.27
CA PHE A 64 -9.39 -23.69 5.69
C PHE A 64 -9.40 -24.89 6.64
N ARG A 65 -8.78 -24.76 7.83
CA ARG A 65 -8.77 -25.80 8.86
C ARG A 65 -9.80 -25.45 9.94
N LYS A 66 -10.75 -26.33 10.13
CA LYS A 66 -11.72 -26.22 11.22
C LYS A 66 -10.98 -26.46 12.54
N ASN A 67 -10.69 -25.42 13.28
CA ASN A 67 -10.00 -25.49 14.57
C ASN A 67 -11.02 -25.21 15.66
N ASP A 68 -11.48 -26.25 16.37
CA ASP A 68 -12.55 -26.16 17.37
C ASP A 68 -12.19 -25.31 18.61
N ASN A 69 -10.91 -24.97 18.78
CA ASN A 69 -10.39 -24.21 19.92
C ASN A 69 -10.16 -22.73 19.64
N TYR A 70 -10.45 -22.26 18.41
CA TYR A 70 -10.22 -20.86 18.06
C TYR A 70 -11.44 -19.99 18.36
N ARG A 71 -11.25 -18.95 19.20
CA ARG A 71 -12.32 -18.01 19.61
C ARG A 71 -12.24 -16.64 18.94
N GLY A 72 -11.32 -16.41 18.02
CA GLY A 72 -11.12 -15.13 17.33
C GLY A 72 -11.99 -14.97 16.07
N ILE A 73 -12.04 -13.75 15.53
CA ILE A 73 -12.78 -13.43 14.29
C ILE A 73 -12.04 -13.98 13.06
N LEU A 74 -10.70 -13.91 13.05
CA LEU A 74 -9.85 -14.40 11.98
C LEU A 74 -8.81 -15.38 12.51
N PRO A 75 -8.49 -16.45 11.76
CA PRO A 75 -7.49 -17.43 12.17
C PRO A 75 -6.10 -16.81 12.32
N GLN A 76 -5.41 -17.19 13.38
CA GLN A 76 -4.08 -16.67 13.75
C GLN A 76 -3.08 -17.82 13.84
N GLY A 77 -1.77 -17.49 13.85
CA GLY A 77 -0.71 -18.43 14.19
C GLY A 77 0.51 -18.43 13.27
N ASP A 78 0.40 -17.94 12.01
CA ASP A 78 1.49 -18.00 11.03
C ASP A 78 2.31 -16.70 10.93
N GLY A 79 1.99 -15.69 11.73
CA GLY A 79 2.68 -14.41 11.71
C GLY A 79 2.51 -13.60 10.42
N GLN A 80 1.52 -13.97 9.60
CA GLN A 80 1.17 -13.25 8.38
C GLN A 80 0.41 -11.96 8.72
N THR A 81 0.43 -11.00 7.83
CA THR A 81 -0.28 -9.74 8.00
C THR A 81 -1.37 -9.61 6.93
N LEU A 82 -2.61 -9.41 7.36
CA LEU A 82 -3.73 -9.05 6.51
C LEU A 82 -4.16 -7.62 6.84
N THR A 83 -4.21 -6.75 5.83
CA THR A 83 -4.70 -5.38 6.01
C THR A 83 -5.88 -5.14 5.07
N ILE A 84 -6.96 -4.60 5.61
CA ILE A 84 -8.14 -4.20 4.85
C ILE A 84 -8.35 -2.72 5.14
N SER A 85 -8.43 -1.89 4.11
CA SER A 85 -8.65 -0.46 4.32
C SER A 85 -9.68 0.10 3.35
N GLY A 86 -10.44 1.07 3.85
CA GLY A 86 -11.37 1.87 3.08
C GLY A 86 -11.16 3.34 3.38
N GLN A 87 -11.16 4.15 2.34
CA GLN A 87 -11.08 5.60 2.44
C GLN A 87 -12.16 6.22 1.58
N THR A 88 -12.81 7.23 2.10
CA THR A 88 -13.83 7.96 1.36
C THR A 88 -13.74 9.45 1.60
N ASN A 89 -14.00 10.21 0.56
CA ASN A 89 -14.29 11.63 0.62
C ASN A 89 -15.68 11.86 0.02
N GLY A 90 -16.67 11.20 0.64
CA GLY A 90 -18.06 11.28 0.18
C GLY A 90 -18.22 10.91 -1.28
N ARG A 91 -18.65 11.88 -2.11
CA ARG A 91 -18.96 11.67 -3.53
C ARG A 91 -17.74 11.73 -4.43
N TYR A 92 -16.66 12.39 -4.00
CA TYR A 92 -15.52 12.70 -4.89
C TYR A 92 -14.50 11.58 -4.98
N TYR A 93 -14.27 10.87 -3.90
CA TYR A 93 -13.24 9.85 -3.85
C TYR A 93 -13.66 8.70 -2.94
N GLN A 94 -13.47 7.49 -3.43
CA GLN A 94 -13.60 6.27 -2.65
C GLN A 94 -12.46 5.33 -3.04
N SER A 95 -11.86 4.69 -2.05
CA SER A 95 -10.79 3.72 -2.27
C SER A 95 -10.92 2.58 -1.28
N TYR A 96 -10.77 1.37 -1.78
CA TYR A 96 -10.78 0.14 -1.01
C TYR A 96 -9.54 -0.65 -1.35
N SER A 97 -8.87 -1.18 -0.34
CA SER A 97 -7.69 -2.00 -0.56
C SER A 97 -7.63 -3.18 0.40
N VAL A 98 -7.07 -4.26 -0.09
CA VAL A 98 -6.75 -5.46 0.68
C VAL A 98 -5.30 -5.81 0.38
N SER A 99 -4.51 -6.06 1.42
CA SER A 99 -3.14 -6.52 1.28
C SER A 99 -2.85 -7.68 2.23
N PHE A 100 -2.14 -8.65 1.71
CA PHE A 100 -1.65 -9.81 2.44
C PHE A 100 -0.13 -9.84 2.34
N PHE A 101 0.54 -10.11 3.45
CA PHE A 101 1.99 -10.21 3.53
C PHE A 101 2.39 -11.41 4.39
N ASP A 102 3.20 -12.29 3.82
CA ASP A 102 3.81 -13.43 4.49
C ASP A 102 5.34 -13.23 4.55
N PRO A 103 5.92 -13.01 5.74
CA PRO A 103 7.36 -12.81 5.88
C PRO A 103 8.19 -14.11 5.77
N TRP A 104 7.52 -15.27 5.82
CA TRP A 104 8.15 -16.60 5.87
C TRP A 104 7.61 -17.56 4.82
N PHE A 105 7.28 -17.07 3.67
CA PHE A 105 6.64 -17.84 2.61
C PHE A 105 7.38 -19.15 2.30
N GLY A 106 6.64 -20.24 2.39
CA GLY A 106 7.17 -21.59 2.22
C GLY A 106 7.98 -22.11 3.40
N GLY A 107 7.93 -21.48 4.58
CA GLY A 107 8.59 -21.91 5.81
C GLY A 107 10.11 -21.82 5.79
N LYS A 108 10.70 -21.30 4.71
CA LYS A 108 12.14 -21.13 4.54
C LYS A 108 12.52 -19.67 4.68
N ARG A 109 13.47 -19.42 5.55
CA ARG A 109 14.06 -18.07 5.67
C ARG A 109 14.81 -17.69 4.41
N PRO A 110 14.82 -16.45 4.16
CA PRO A 110 14.02 -15.27 4.41
C PRO A 110 13.26 -14.87 3.14
N ASN A 111 12.26 -15.63 2.78
CA ASN A 111 11.43 -15.34 1.63
C ASN A 111 10.17 -14.65 2.10
N SER A 112 9.88 -13.48 1.56
CA SER A 112 8.61 -12.79 1.77
C SER A 112 7.72 -12.94 0.54
N PHE A 113 6.43 -12.94 0.76
CA PHE A 113 5.43 -12.95 -0.28
C PHE A 113 4.37 -11.92 0.05
N SER A 114 3.93 -11.17 -0.95
CA SER A 114 2.87 -10.18 -0.77
C SER A 114 1.89 -10.23 -1.93
N VAL A 115 0.63 -10.00 -1.61
CA VAL A 115 -0.42 -9.80 -2.61
C VAL A 115 -1.23 -8.60 -2.16
N SER A 116 -1.48 -7.68 -3.07
CA SER A 116 -2.38 -6.57 -2.79
C SER A 116 -3.35 -6.36 -3.95
N ALA A 117 -4.53 -5.87 -3.61
CA ALA A 117 -5.53 -5.44 -4.57
C ALA A 117 -6.15 -4.14 -4.07
N PHE A 118 -6.41 -3.23 -4.99
CA PHE A 118 -7.14 -2.01 -4.67
C PHE A 118 -8.13 -1.66 -5.77
N TYR A 119 -9.16 -0.96 -5.37
CA TYR A 119 -10.14 -0.36 -6.26
C TYR A 119 -10.41 1.06 -5.79
N SER A 120 -10.34 2.02 -6.69
CA SER A 120 -10.65 3.41 -6.37
C SER A 120 -11.52 4.04 -7.45
N ILE A 121 -12.37 4.95 -7.00
CA ILE A 121 -13.22 5.78 -7.84
C ILE A 121 -12.91 7.23 -7.46
N GLN A 122 -12.63 8.04 -8.44
CA GLN A 122 -12.53 9.48 -8.31
C GLN A 122 -13.45 10.13 -9.32
N THR A 123 -14.35 10.97 -8.85
CA THR A 123 -15.22 11.78 -9.70
C THR A 123 -14.64 13.18 -9.81
N ASP A 124 -14.92 13.84 -10.92
CA ASP A 124 -14.40 15.18 -11.16
C ASP A 124 -15.11 16.23 -10.31
N VAL A 125 -14.34 17.24 -9.98
CA VAL A 125 -14.80 18.53 -9.55
C VAL A 125 -14.78 19.41 -10.79
N SER A 126 -15.88 20.08 -11.13
CA SER A 126 -16.01 20.79 -12.42
C SER A 126 -14.79 21.67 -12.74
N SER A 127 -14.51 21.86 -14.03
CA SER A 127 -13.38 22.64 -14.53
C SER A 127 -13.29 24.08 -13.98
N GLN A 128 -14.39 24.65 -13.52
CA GLN A 128 -14.42 25.95 -12.85
C GLN A 128 -13.67 25.94 -11.52
N TYR A 129 -13.68 24.85 -10.78
CA TYR A 129 -12.92 24.74 -9.53
C TYR A 129 -11.42 24.73 -9.78
N TYR A 130 -10.96 23.98 -10.76
CA TYR A 130 -9.52 23.93 -11.12
C TYR A 130 -9.03 25.24 -11.74
N ASN A 131 -9.84 25.92 -12.53
CA ASN A 131 -9.46 27.19 -13.14
C ASN A 131 -9.38 28.34 -12.12
N SER A 132 -10.21 28.33 -11.07
CA SER A 132 -10.23 29.45 -10.12
C SER A 132 -9.28 29.29 -8.93
N ALA A 133 -9.08 28.09 -8.40
CA ALA A 133 -8.32 27.90 -7.17
C ALA A 133 -6.91 27.30 -7.40
N TYR A 134 -6.79 26.32 -8.28
CA TYR A 134 -5.52 25.59 -8.45
C TYR A 134 -4.60 26.27 -9.47
N MET A 135 -5.14 26.74 -10.58
CA MET A 135 -4.35 27.41 -11.59
C MET A 135 -3.92 28.81 -11.12
N ASN A 136 -4.75 29.54 -10.39
CA ASN A 136 -4.35 30.79 -9.78
C ASN A 136 -3.26 30.61 -8.72
N ASN A 137 -3.35 29.60 -7.87
CA ASN A 137 -2.29 29.30 -6.91
C ASN A 137 -1.01 28.79 -7.57
N TYR A 138 -1.12 27.96 -8.61
CA TYR A 138 0.03 27.46 -9.35
C TYR A 138 0.74 28.57 -10.13
N TYR A 139 -0.01 29.43 -10.82
CA TYR A 139 0.55 30.60 -11.52
C TYR A 139 1.09 31.66 -10.55
N ASN A 140 0.45 31.87 -9.40
CA ASN A 140 0.95 32.79 -8.37
C ASN A 140 2.22 32.27 -7.69
N MET A 141 2.36 30.96 -7.51
CA MET A 141 3.57 30.34 -6.98
C MET A 141 4.73 30.38 -8.00
N LEU A 142 4.44 30.27 -9.30
CA LEU A 142 5.43 30.37 -10.38
C LEU A 142 5.85 31.84 -10.70
N SER A 143 4.97 32.81 -10.48
CA SER A 143 5.24 34.21 -10.79
C SER A 143 5.92 34.99 -9.67
N GLY A 144 6.08 34.41 -8.47
CA GLY A 144 6.77 35.04 -7.34
C GLY A 144 6.15 36.34 -6.83
N TYR A 145 4.98 36.73 -7.34
CA TYR A 145 4.25 37.91 -6.92
C TYR A 145 3.10 37.54 -5.99
N GLY A 146 3.28 37.78 -4.70
CA GLY A 146 2.20 37.79 -3.75
C GLY A 146 1.19 38.88 -4.09
N TYR A 147 0.06 38.51 -4.69
CA TYR A 147 -1.05 39.43 -4.91
C TYR A 147 -2.10 39.30 -3.83
N TYR A 148 -2.36 40.40 -3.14
CA TYR A 148 -3.56 40.67 -2.38
C TYR A 148 -4.78 40.62 -3.32
N GLY A 149 -5.43 39.55 -3.44
CA GLY A 149 -6.61 39.35 -4.28
C GLY A 149 -7.85 38.99 -3.48
N GLY A 150 -8.75 39.93 -3.47
CA GLY A 150 -10.15 39.96 -3.07
C GLY A 150 -10.83 38.70 -2.52
N TYR A 151 -11.45 38.86 -1.36
CA TYR A 151 -12.51 38.01 -0.84
C TYR A 151 -13.72 37.98 -1.81
N GLY A 152 -13.65 37.18 -2.84
CA GLY A 152 -14.79 36.84 -3.67
C GLY A 152 -15.51 35.65 -3.05
N ASN A 153 -16.79 35.79 -2.85
CA ASN A 153 -17.77 34.90 -2.26
C ASN A 153 -17.42 33.40 -2.32
N TYR A 154 -16.85 32.89 -1.25
CA TYR A 154 -16.46 31.49 -1.07
C TYR A 154 -17.62 30.56 -0.72
N TYR A 155 -18.86 31.03 -0.77
CA TYR A 155 -20.06 30.28 -0.36
C TYR A 155 -20.95 29.81 -1.52
N ASP A 156 -20.51 29.93 -2.76
CA ASP A 156 -21.28 29.42 -3.89
C ASP A 156 -21.10 27.89 -4.04
N ASN A 157 -22.11 27.20 -3.50
CA ASN A 157 -22.57 25.86 -3.89
C ASN A 157 -21.51 24.83 -4.29
N TYR A 158 -20.94 24.14 -3.31
CA TYR A 158 -20.17 22.91 -3.51
C TYR A 158 -20.89 21.86 -4.38
N GLU A 159 -22.21 21.88 -4.42
CA GLU A 159 -23.01 20.99 -5.26
C GLU A 159 -22.87 21.30 -6.77
N SER A 160 -22.53 22.52 -7.16
CA SER A 160 -22.38 22.88 -8.57
C SER A 160 -21.04 22.43 -9.20
N TYR A 161 -20.09 21.97 -8.40
CA TYR A 161 -18.78 21.54 -8.87
C TYR A 161 -18.65 20.01 -9.04
N TYR A 162 -19.67 19.27 -8.57
CA TYR A 162 -19.70 17.81 -8.72
C TYR A 162 -20.25 17.43 -10.09
N ASP A 163 -19.41 16.76 -10.90
CA ASP A 163 -19.82 16.21 -12.18
C ASP A 163 -19.75 14.68 -12.12
N PRO A 164 -20.87 13.98 -11.88
CA PRO A 164 -20.90 12.53 -11.79
C PRO A 164 -20.60 11.83 -13.11
N ASP A 165 -20.71 12.56 -14.22
CA ASP A 165 -20.43 12.00 -15.53
C ASP A 165 -18.95 11.91 -15.85
N LYS A 166 -18.11 12.68 -15.14
CA LYS A 166 -16.66 12.64 -15.24
C LYS A 166 -16.08 11.79 -14.12
N SER A 167 -15.44 10.70 -14.47
CA SER A 167 -14.86 9.83 -13.45
C SER A 167 -13.66 9.05 -13.96
N ILE A 168 -12.74 8.76 -13.06
CA ILE A 168 -11.70 7.77 -13.23
C ILE A 168 -11.89 6.66 -12.20
N LYS A 169 -11.96 5.42 -12.68
CA LYS A 169 -11.96 4.22 -11.84
C LYS A 169 -10.65 3.51 -12.06
N MET A 170 -10.02 3.10 -10.96
CA MET A 170 -8.77 2.36 -11.01
C MET A 170 -8.96 1.04 -10.27
N PHE A 171 -8.52 -0.02 -10.90
CA PHE A 171 -8.39 -1.32 -10.29
C PHE A 171 -6.94 -1.77 -10.42
N GLY A 172 -6.35 -2.23 -9.34
CA GLY A 172 -4.98 -2.72 -9.38
C GLY A 172 -4.80 -3.96 -8.54
N VAL A 173 -3.91 -4.84 -9.01
CA VAL A 173 -3.45 -6.03 -8.31
C VAL A 173 -1.94 -6.06 -8.38
N SER A 174 -1.28 -6.36 -7.27
CA SER A 174 0.16 -6.61 -7.26
C SER A 174 0.50 -7.90 -6.53
N VAL A 175 1.54 -8.55 -7.00
CA VAL A 175 2.14 -9.74 -6.39
C VAL A 175 3.61 -9.49 -6.22
N GLY A 176 4.09 -9.54 -5.00
CA GLY A 176 5.47 -9.30 -4.65
C GLY A 176 6.12 -10.54 -4.04
N TRP A 177 7.39 -10.69 -4.31
CA TRP A 177 8.24 -11.71 -3.73
C TRP A 177 9.57 -11.09 -3.34
N GLY A 178 10.06 -11.41 -2.14
CA GLY A 178 11.33 -10.92 -1.63
C GLY A 178 12.19 -12.05 -1.09
N LYS A 179 13.50 -11.93 -1.31
CA LYS A 179 14.48 -12.90 -0.84
C LYS A 179 15.72 -12.20 -0.32
N ARG A 180 16.16 -12.60 0.86
CA ARG A 180 17.48 -12.24 1.37
C ARG A 180 18.54 -13.09 0.69
N LEU A 181 19.50 -12.47 0.05
CA LEU A 181 20.59 -13.15 -0.65
C LEU A 181 21.65 -13.58 0.37
N ARG A 182 22.42 -14.61 0.01
CA ARG A 182 23.57 -15.08 0.80
C ARG A 182 24.89 -14.62 0.19
N TRP A 183 24.84 -14.16 -1.04
CA TRP A 183 26.00 -13.67 -1.77
C TRP A 183 25.66 -12.31 -2.38
N PRO A 184 26.55 -11.30 -2.34
CA PRO A 184 27.91 -11.33 -1.78
C PRO A 184 27.99 -11.34 -0.26
N ASP A 185 26.94 -10.87 0.45
CA ASP A 185 26.80 -10.95 1.89
C ASP A 185 25.33 -11.10 2.30
N ASP A 186 25.07 -11.34 3.59
CA ASP A 186 23.71 -11.56 4.12
C ASP A 186 22.85 -10.28 4.25
N TYR A 187 23.41 -9.14 3.90
CA TYR A 187 22.70 -7.86 3.98
C TYR A 187 21.93 -7.50 2.71
N PHE A 188 22.16 -8.25 1.62
CA PHE A 188 21.46 -8.03 0.36
C PHE A 188 20.07 -8.64 0.36
N THR A 189 19.10 -7.85 -0.11
CA THR A 189 17.71 -8.28 -0.34
C THR A 189 17.33 -7.98 -1.78
N LEU A 190 16.83 -8.99 -2.49
CA LEU A 190 16.24 -8.87 -3.82
C LEU A 190 14.73 -8.98 -3.67
N SER A 191 14.00 -8.01 -4.21
CA SER A 191 12.54 -8.07 -4.32
C SER A 191 12.10 -7.89 -5.77
N ALA A 192 11.06 -8.62 -6.14
CA ALA A 192 10.39 -8.52 -7.42
C ALA A 192 8.90 -8.34 -7.16
N GLU A 193 8.30 -7.37 -7.83
CA GLU A 193 6.86 -7.09 -7.75
C GLU A 193 6.29 -6.95 -9.15
N LEU A 194 5.31 -7.79 -9.45
CA LEU A 194 4.50 -7.70 -10.66
C LEU A 194 3.21 -6.98 -10.32
N SER A 195 2.95 -5.86 -10.98
CA SER A 195 1.73 -5.08 -10.77
C SER A 195 0.96 -4.90 -12.08
N TYR A 196 -0.34 -5.08 -11.98
CA TYR A 196 -1.29 -4.80 -13.05
C TYR A 196 -2.28 -3.75 -12.56
N GLN A 197 -2.47 -2.72 -13.38
CA GLN A 197 -3.42 -1.65 -13.12
C GLN A 197 -4.30 -1.41 -14.35
N ARG A 198 -5.58 -1.25 -14.12
CA ARG A 198 -6.56 -0.87 -15.14
C ARG A 198 -7.18 0.46 -14.76
N PHE A 199 -7.10 1.40 -15.68
CA PHE A 199 -7.73 2.71 -15.60
C PHE A 199 -8.94 2.71 -16.52
N MET A 200 -10.07 3.13 -15.98
CA MET A 200 -11.33 3.28 -16.72
C MET A 200 -11.73 4.75 -16.63
N LEU A 201 -11.59 5.47 -17.75
CA LEU A 201 -11.84 6.89 -17.83
C LEU A 201 -13.21 7.12 -18.48
N LYS A 202 -13.99 8.03 -17.90
CA LYS A 202 -15.22 8.55 -18.46
C LYS A 202 -15.14 10.07 -18.45
N ASP A 203 -14.97 10.69 -19.61
CA ASP A 203 -14.81 12.12 -19.84
C ASP A 203 -13.79 12.81 -18.89
N TRP A 204 -12.66 12.12 -18.64
CA TRP A 204 -11.62 12.52 -17.72
C TRP A 204 -10.52 13.29 -18.41
N SER A 205 -10.42 14.60 -18.18
CA SER A 205 -9.54 15.51 -18.92
C SER A 205 -8.13 15.64 -18.34
N TYR A 206 -7.85 15.04 -17.17
CA TYR A 206 -6.61 15.29 -16.42
C TYR A 206 -5.51 14.24 -16.65
N LEU A 207 -5.81 13.15 -17.32
CA LEU A 207 -4.81 12.18 -17.75
C LEU A 207 -4.43 12.49 -19.19
N TYR A 208 -3.26 13.09 -19.39
CA TYR A 208 -2.74 13.44 -20.69
C TYR A 208 -2.16 12.22 -21.42
N ILE A 209 -3.00 11.22 -21.71
CA ILE A 209 -2.62 10.08 -22.54
C ILE A 209 -2.78 10.51 -23.98
N LYS A 210 -1.64 10.77 -24.65
CA LYS A 210 -1.62 11.17 -26.05
C LYS A 210 -1.81 9.95 -26.95
N LEU A 211 -2.82 9.99 -27.79
CA LEU A 211 -3.06 8.99 -28.84
C LEU A 211 -2.16 9.24 -30.06
N ASN A 212 -2.01 8.24 -30.92
CA ASN A 212 -1.21 8.35 -32.14
C ASN A 212 -1.70 9.45 -33.11
N ASN A 213 -2.99 9.79 -33.05
CA ASN A 213 -3.59 10.89 -33.83
C ASN A 213 -3.32 12.29 -33.24
N GLY A 214 -2.54 12.39 -32.14
CA GLY A 214 -2.24 13.65 -31.47
C GLY A 214 -3.29 14.15 -30.49
N GLN A 215 -4.45 13.49 -30.41
CA GLN A 215 -5.50 13.82 -29.44
C GLN A 215 -5.21 13.19 -28.08
N TYR A 216 -5.82 13.74 -27.03
CA TYR A 216 -5.74 13.17 -25.68
C TYR A 216 -6.94 12.24 -25.42
N MET A 217 -6.68 11.14 -24.76
CA MET A 217 -7.71 10.19 -24.40
C MET A 217 -8.47 10.69 -23.16
N ASN A 218 -9.75 11.01 -23.31
CA ASN A 218 -10.63 11.44 -22.23
C ASN A 218 -11.55 10.32 -21.75
N THR A 219 -11.87 9.38 -22.63
CA THR A 219 -12.78 8.27 -22.35
C THR A 219 -12.17 6.99 -22.90
N GLY A 220 -12.20 5.93 -22.10
CA GLY A 220 -11.71 4.60 -22.49
C GLY A 220 -11.02 3.88 -21.35
N ASN A 221 -10.39 2.76 -21.70
CA ASN A 221 -9.70 1.91 -20.75
C ASN A 221 -8.21 1.84 -21.09
N CYS A 222 -7.36 2.03 -20.09
CA CYS A 222 -5.92 1.84 -20.20
C CYS A 222 -5.49 0.74 -19.25
N ASN A 223 -4.54 -0.08 -19.67
CA ASN A 223 -3.94 -1.10 -18.83
C ASN A 223 -2.46 -0.79 -18.65
N ASN A 224 -1.96 -1.01 -17.46
CA ASN A 224 -0.55 -0.89 -17.14
C ASN A 224 -0.10 -2.17 -16.43
N LEU A 225 0.86 -2.85 -17.00
CA LEU A 225 1.55 -3.98 -16.40
C LEU A 225 2.99 -3.56 -16.17
N SER A 226 3.47 -3.68 -14.95
CA SER A 226 4.85 -3.34 -14.63
C SER A 226 5.50 -4.40 -13.75
N LEU A 227 6.78 -4.65 -14.00
CA LEU A 227 7.65 -5.48 -13.19
C LEU A 227 8.66 -4.55 -12.51
N ASN A 228 8.63 -4.49 -11.19
CA ASN A 228 9.58 -3.78 -10.37
C ASN A 228 10.58 -4.77 -9.76
N LEU A 229 11.86 -4.53 -10.01
CA LEU A 229 12.96 -5.27 -9.40
C LEU A 229 13.72 -4.32 -8.50
N THR A 230 13.89 -4.66 -7.24
CA THR A 230 14.65 -3.84 -6.29
C THR A 230 15.70 -4.69 -5.61
N LEU A 231 16.95 -4.22 -5.71
CA LEU A 231 18.08 -4.75 -4.97
C LEU A 231 18.44 -3.75 -3.90
N SER A 232 18.40 -4.15 -2.65
CA SER A 232 18.76 -3.31 -1.51
C SER A 232 19.82 -4.00 -0.66
N ARG A 233 20.69 -3.21 -0.05
CA ARG A 233 21.65 -3.64 0.95
C ARG A 233 21.55 -2.70 2.14
N ASN A 234 21.39 -3.26 3.32
CA ASN A 234 21.43 -2.49 4.55
C ASN A 234 22.25 -3.25 5.60
N SER A 235 23.45 -2.73 5.89
CA SER A 235 24.36 -3.24 6.90
C SER A 235 24.58 -2.24 8.04
N THR A 236 23.72 -1.22 8.17
CA THR A 236 23.84 -0.21 9.23
C THR A 236 23.61 -0.82 10.60
N ASP A 237 24.44 -0.42 11.57
CA ASP A 237 24.37 -0.86 12.97
C ASP A 237 23.15 -0.29 13.72
N ASN A 238 22.73 0.93 13.36
CA ASN A 238 21.59 1.60 13.98
C ASN A 238 20.77 2.35 12.92
N PRO A 239 19.44 2.15 12.86
CA PRO A 239 18.59 2.82 11.88
C PRO A 239 18.44 4.34 12.08
N ILE A 240 18.63 4.84 13.32
CA ILE A 240 18.43 6.26 13.66
C ILE A 240 19.75 7.03 13.62
N PHE A 241 20.82 6.47 14.20
CA PHE A 241 22.16 7.07 14.24
C PHE A 241 23.21 6.05 13.82
N PRO A 242 23.36 5.79 12.50
CA PRO A 242 24.33 4.80 12.02
C PRO A 242 25.76 5.30 12.28
N ARG A 243 26.57 4.46 12.87
CA ARG A 243 28.00 4.69 13.06
C ARG A 243 28.86 3.86 12.10
N TYR A 244 28.34 2.68 11.73
CA TYR A 244 29.00 1.74 10.85
C TYR A 244 28.01 1.15 9.86
N GLY A 245 28.55 0.67 8.75
CA GLY A 245 27.78 0.01 7.71
C GLY A 245 27.46 0.92 6.54
N SER A 246 26.65 0.41 5.63
CA SER A 246 26.18 1.13 4.46
C SER A 246 24.76 0.71 4.10
N GLU A 247 24.02 1.63 3.53
CA GLU A 247 22.69 1.40 2.98
C GLU A 247 22.64 1.93 1.55
N PHE A 248 22.17 1.10 0.63
CA PHE A 248 21.81 1.54 -0.71
C PHE A 248 20.66 0.71 -1.28
N SER A 249 19.95 1.27 -2.22
CA SER A 249 18.85 0.63 -2.94
C SER A 249 18.91 1.01 -4.42
N ALA A 250 18.77 0.02 -5.30
CA ALA A 250 18.63 0.19 -6.73
C ALA A 250 17.33 -0.45 -7.19
N SER A 251 16.50 0.30 -7.89
CA SER A 251 15.22 -0.16 -8.41
C SER A 251 15.16 -0.02 -9.92
N LEU A 252 14.64 -1.05 -10.58
CA LEU A 252 14.40 -1.10 -12.01
C LEU A 252 12.93 -1.42 -12.25
N GLN A 253 12.23 -0.52 -12.92
CA GLN A 253 10.86 -0.75 -13.37
C GLN A 253 10.83 -1.01 -14.85
N ILE A 254 10.22 -2.12 -15.25
CA ILE A 254 10.05 -2.55 -16.63
C ILE A 254 8.57 -2.60 -16.93
N THR A 255 8.16 -1.92 -17.99
CA THR A 255 6.79 -2.01 -18.54
C THR A 255 6.90 -2.60 -19.93
N PRO A 256 6.19 -3.71 -20.25
CA PRO A 256 6.24 -4.30 -21.58
C PRO A 256 5.74 -3.30 -22.62
N PRO A 257 6.39 -3.22 -23.79
CA PRO A 257 5.89 -2.39 -24.88
C PRO A 257 4.65 -3.04 -25.52
N TYR A 258 3.48 -2.63 -25.07
CA TYR A 258 2.19 -3.20 -25.54
C TYR A 258 1.97 -3.08 -27.04
N SER A 259 2.54 -2.04 -27.65
CA SER A 259 2.47 -1.83 -29.12
C SER A 259 3.05 -2.98 -29.93
N LEU A 260 3.97 -3.77 -29.33
CA LEU A 260 4.53 -4.96 -29.99
C LEU A 260 3.57 -6.14 -29.99
N PHE A 261 2.59 -6.17 -29.08
CA PHE A 261 1.67 -7.31 -28.90
C PHE A 261 0.23 -6.99 -29.31
N SER A 262 -0.10 -5.72 -29.50
CA SER A 262 -1.43 -5.27 -29.85
C SER A 262 -1.42 -4.61 -31.22
N LYS A 263 -2.24 -5.15 -32.15
CA LYS A 263 -2.50 -4.53 -33.44
C LYS A 263 -3.47 -3.33 -33.35
N LYS A 264 -3.91 -2.97 -32.15
CA LYS A 264 -4.77 -1.80 -31.94
C LYS A 264 -3.87 -0.61 -31.66
N ASP A 265 -3.97 0.40 -32.50
CA ASP A 265 -3.44 1.73 -32.22
C ASP A 265 -4.21 2.31 -31.02
N TYR A 266 -3.52 2.47 -29.91
CA TYR A 266 -4.03 3.19 -28.75
C TYR A 266 -3.68 4.67 -28.86
#